data_585867803e4afc6c1fe46285e9980856
#
_entry.id   585867803e4afc6c1fe46285e9980856
#
_cell.length_a   1.000
_cell.length_b   1.000
_cell.length_c   1.000
_cell.angle_alpha   90.00
_cell.angle_beta   90.00
_cell.angle_gamma   90.00
#
_symmetry.space_group_name_H-M   'P 1'
#
loop_
_entity.id
_entity.type
_entity.pdbx_description
1 polymer ?
#
loop_
_entity_poly.entity_id
_entity_poly.type
_entity_poly.pdbx_seq_one_letter_code
_entity_poly.pdbx_strand_id
1 'polypeptide(L)'
;MATTSAKDKIEATIGADLVSQYIWRGQNLGDFSLQPTLGVGYKGISLSAWGSVGISNSSDTKELDLVLKYEHKGFSVGVTDYWFSEGTYFQYHAHKTTHIWEGFIGYDFGFLSATWYTNFAGNDGLNGSDKRAYSSYFELSAPFRLAKLDWMGTVGIVPWRTTSYGTNDFACTNVSLRATKNFLIKQKYHLPVYAGLTSNPCSGKFYFVFGVAFSLNTDE
;
A
#
# COMPACT_ATOMS: atom_id res chain seq x y z
N MET A 1 -15.84 11.81 -16.26
CA MET A 1 -16.25 10.52 -15.69
C MET A 1 -15.70 9.43 -16.63
N ALA A 2 -14.59 8.82 -16.27
CA ALA A 2 -14.10 7.66 -17.00
C ALA A 2 -14.85 6.43 -16.45
N THR A 3 -15.83 5.97 -17.20
CA THR A 3 -16.45 4.66 -16.95
C THR A 3 -15.44 3.59 -17.31
N THR A 4 -14.70 3.08 -16.36
CA THR A 4 -13.95 1.83 -16.54
C THR A 4 -14.97 0.71 -16.73
N SER A 5 -15.30 0.44 -17.98
CA SER A 5 -15.98 -0.80 -18.35
C SER A 5 -15.03 -1.94 -18.02
N ALA A 6 -15.49 -2.93 -17.26
CA ALA A 6 -14.72 -4.14 -17.02
C ALA A 6 -14.32 -4.73 -18.38
N LYS A 7 -13.03 -4.71 -18.71
CA LYS A 7 -12.54 -5.20 -19.98
C LYS A 7 -12.69 -6.73 -20.03
N ASP A 8 -13.18 -7.25 -21.15
CA ASP A 8 -13.30 -8.69 -21.41
C ASP A 8 -11.94 -9.32 -21.77
N LYS A 9 -10.84 -8.80 -21.24
CA LYS A 9 -9.48 -9.28 -21.45
C LYS A 9 -8.80 -9.55 -20.11
N ILE A 10 -7.93 -10.55 -20.09
CA ILE A 10 -7.03 -10.78 -18.96
C ILE A 10 -5.97 -9.69 -19.00
N GLU A 11 -5.80 -9.01 -17.89
CA GLU A 11 -4.78 -7.99 -17.66
C GLU A 11 -3.66 -8.61 -16.84
N ALA A 12 -2.41 -8.47 -17.26
CA ALA A 12 -1.25 -8.87 -16.47
C ALA A 12 -0.39 -7.66 -16.13
N THR A 13 0.06 -7.58 -14.90
CA THR A 13 0.95 -6.53 -14.40
C THR A 13 2.26 -7.16 -13.94
N ILE A 14 3.37 -6.62 -14.41
CA ILE A 14 4.71 -6.92 -13.91
C ILE A 14 5.36 -5.58 -13.62
N GLY A 15 5.82 -5.37 -12.39
CA GLY A 15 6.44 -4.11 -12.00
C GLY A 15 7.49 -4.29 -10.92
N ALA A 16 8.24 -3.22 -10.70
CA ALA A 16 9.15 -3.10 -9.58
C ALA A 16 9.41 -1.62 -9.27
N ASP A 17 9.39 -1.25 -8.01
CA ASP A 17 9.78 0.07 -7.53
C ASP A 17 11.15 -0.01 -6.85
N LEU A 18 12.01 0.97 -7.13
CA LEU A 18 13.19 1.27 -6.33
C LEU A 18 12.88 2.49 -5.47
N VAL A 19 12.93 2.35 -4.16
CA VAL A 19 12.56 3.41 -3.22
C VAL A 19 13.69 3.70 -2.24
N SER A 20 13.91 4.98 -1.93
CA SER A 20 14.95 5.38 -0.97
C SER A 20 14.65 4.97 0.46
N GLN A 21 13.37 4.83 0.79
CA GLN A 21 12.86 4.33 2.07
C GLN A 21 11.50 3.67 1.86
N TYR A 22 11.26 2.56 2.55
CA TYR A 22 9.94 1.93 2.59
C TYR A 22 9.11 2.54 3.71
N ILE A 23 8.24 3.49 3.37
CA ILE A 23 7.30 4.12 4.31
C ILE A 23 5.89 3.61 4.02
N TRP A 24 5.30 2.95 5.01
CA TRP A 24 3.95 2.41 4.94
C TRP A 24 3.07 3.03 6.03
N ARG A 25 2.00 3.73 5.63
CA ARG A 25 1.03 4.40 6.53
C ARG A 25 1.70 5.29 7.60
N GLY A 26 2.79 5.98 7.23
CA GLY A 26 3.56 6.83 8.11
C GLY A 26 4.58 6.10 9.01
N GLN A 27 4.79 4.81 8.81
CA GLN A 27 5.79 4.00 9.50
C GLN A 27 6.97 3.68 8.57
N ASN A 28 8.19 3.78 9.06
CA ASN A 28 9.38 3.34 8.31
C ASN A 28 9.59 1.83 8.55
N LEU A 29 9.47 1.04 7.49
CA LEU A 29 9.65 -0.41 7.49
C LEU A 29 10.98 -0.83 6.83
N GLY A 30 11.70 0.10 6.19
CA GLY A 30 13.00 -0.19 5.59
C GLY A 30 13.63 1.03 4.93
N ASP A 31 14.93 0.91 4.67
CA ASP A 31 15.72 1.87 3.94
C ASP A 31 15.61 1.62 2.42
N PHE A 32 16.69 1.79 1.67
CA PHE A 32 16.69 1.61 0.22
C PHE A 32 16.25 0.19 -0.19
N SER A 33 15.10 0.08 -0.84
CA SER A 33 14.39 -1.17 -1.08
C SER A 33 14.00 -1.37 -2.54
N LEU A 34 13.95 -2.63 -2.95
CA LEU A 34 13.32 -3.10 -4.20
C LEU A 34 11.96 -3.69 -3.87
N GLN A 35 10.93 -3.24 -4.60
CA GLN A 35 9.53 -3.61 -4.36
C GLN A 35 8.89 -4.19 -5.64
N PRO A 36 9.05 -5.48 -5.93
CA PRO A 36 8.45 -6.14 -7.09
C PRO A 36 6.94 -6.30 -6.94
N THR A 37 6.24 -6.26 -8.07
CA THR A 37 4.80 -6.53 -8.18
C THR A 37 4.53 -7.47 -9.34
N LEU A 38 3.68 -8.46 -9.11
CA LEU A 38 3.10 -9.33 -10.13
C LEU A 38 1.59 -9.34 -9.94
N GLY A 39 0.82 -9.27 -11.02
CA GLY A 39 -0.64 -9.27 -10.92
C GLY A 39 -1.32 -9.84 -12.14
N VAL A 40 -2.53 -10.33 -11.93
CA VAL A 40 -3.45 -10.75 -12.99
C VAL A 40 -4.86 -10.26 -12.64
N GLY A 41 -5.57 -9.74 -13.64
CA GLY A 41 -6.93 -9.23 -13.47
C GLY A 41 -7.87 -9.69 -14.57
N TYR A 42 -9.14 -9.84 -14.23
CA TYR A 42 -10.21 -10.12 -15.18
C TYR A 42 -11.56 -9.62 -14.63
N LYS A 43 -12.25 -8.82 -15.43
CA LYS A 43 -13.61 -8.30 -15.09
C LYS A 43 -13.72 -7.65 -13.71
N GLY A 44 -12.70 -6.88 -13.34
CA GLY A 44 -12.68 -6.17 -12.05
C GLY A 44 -12.17 -7.00 -10.87
N ILE A 45 -11.98 -8.31 -11.02
CA ILE A 45 -11.31 -9.14 -10.01
C ILE A 45 -9.82 -9.14 -10.34
N SER A 46 -8.97 -8.94 -9.34
CA SER A 46 -7.51 -9.04 -9.49
C SER A 46 -6.89 -9.82 -8.34
N LEU A 47 -5.85 -10.57 -8.67
CA LEU A 47 -4.94 -11.20 -7.72
C LEU A 47 -3.54 -10.65 -7.98
N SER A 48 -2.89 -10.14 -6.95
CA SER A 48 -1.52 -9.65 -7.07
C SER A 48 -0.65 -10.14 -5.91
N ALA A 49 0.64 -10.26 -6.20
CA ALA A 49 1.70 -10.44 -5.23
C ALA A 49 2.58 -9.19 -5.28
N TRP A 50 2.83 -8.60 -4.13
CA TRP A 50 3.76 -7.51 -3.94
C TRP A 50 4.78 -7.90 -2.88
N GLY A 51 6.00 -7.41 -2.98
CA GLY A 51 7.00 -7.65 -1.98
C GLY A 51 7.89 -6.45 -1.74
N SER A 52 8.67 -6.49 -0.65
CA SER A 52 9.71 -5.52 -0.34
C SER A 52 10.94 -6.21 0.22
N VAL A 53 12.11 -5.83 -0.30
CA VAL A 53 13.39 -6.30 0.21
C VAL A 53 14.38 -5.13 0.26
N GLY A 54 14.98 -4.92 1.44
CA GLY A 54 16.05 -3.94 1.64
C GLY A 54 17.31 -4.33 0.86
N ILE A 55 17.86 -3.38 0.12
CA ILE A 55 19.10 -3.56 -0.64
C ILE A 55 20.31 -3.09 0.17
N SER A 56 20.17 -1.97 0.88
CA SER A 56 21.25 -1.34 1.65
C SER A 56 21.40 -1.92 3.05
N ASN A 57 20.35 -2.50 3.61
CA ASN A 57 20.33 -3.01 4.97
C ASN A 57 19.61 -4.36 5.01
N SER A 58 20.33 -5.42 5.32
CA SER A 58 19.79 -6.79 5.40
C SER A 58 18.84 -7.01 6.58
N SER A 59 18.84 -6.08 7.54
CA SER A 59 17.94 -6.10 8.72
C SER A 59 16.60 -5.44 8.47
N ASP A 60 16.41 -4.80 7.30
CA ASP A 60 15.13 -4.22 6.92
C ASP A 60 14.04 -5.28 6.82
N THR A 61 12.82 -4.86 7.07
CA THR A 61 11.65 -5.71 6.90
C THR A 61 11.60 -6.28 5.50
N LYS A 62 11.52 -7.61 5.40
CA LYS A 62 11.21 -8.32 4.15
C LYS A 62 9.75 -8.67 4.19
N GLU A 63 9.05 -8.41 3.10
CA GLU A 63 7.61 -8.51 3.06
C GLU A 63 7.15 -9.17 1.75
N LEU A 64 6.11 -9.97 1.85
CA LEU A 64 5.37 -10.52 0.73
C LEU A 64 3.88 -10.45 1.03
N ASP A 65 3.16 -9.74 0.18
CA ASP A 65 1.72 -9.55 0.27
C ASP A 65 1.01 -10.24 -0.87
N LEU A 66 -0.08 -10.93 -0.57
CA LEU A 66 -1.02 -11.41 -1.57
C LEU A 66 -2.33 -10.63 -1.43
N VAL A 67 -2.77 -10.01 -2.53
CA VAL A 67 -3.97 -9.18 -2.54
C VAL A 67 -4.99 -9.75 -3.51
N LEU A 68 -6.17 -10.09 -3.00
CA LEU A 68 -7.36 -10.37 -3.80
C LEU A 68 -8.29 -9.16 -3.72
N LYS A 69 -8.61 -8.56 -4.87
CA LYS A 69 -9.41 -7.33 -4.94
C LYS A 69 -10.49 -7.45 -6.01
N TYR A 70 -11.65 -6.84 -5.74
CA TYR A 70 -12.68 -6.55 -6.72
C TYR A 70 -12.90 -5.05 -6.82
N GLU A 71 -12.96 -4.54 -8.05
CA GLU A 71 -13.25 -3.13 -8.35
C GLU A 71 -14.37 -3.00 -9.38
N HIS A 72 -15.31 -2.11 -9.11
CA HIS A 72 -16.35 -1.76 -10.06
C HIS A 72 -16.87 -0.33 -9.84
N LYS A 73 -16.80 0.52 -10.87
CA LYS A 73 -17.33 1.91 -10.86
C LYS A 73 -16.92 2.74 -9.64
N GLY A 74 -15.63 2.72 -9.30
CA GLY A 74 -15.07 3.43 -8.16
C GLY A 74 -15.16 2.67 -6.82
N PHE A 75 -16.06 1.70 -6.69
CA PHE A 75 -16.10 0.83 -5.52
C PHE A 75 -14.97 -0.19 -5.56
N SER A 76 -14.34 -0.43 -4.42
CA SER A 76 -13.31 -1.46 -4.24
C SER A 76 -13.54 -2.21 -2.94
N VAL A 77 -13.27 -3.51 -2.96
CA VAL A 77 -13.25 -4.37 -1.78
C VAL A 77 -12.23 -5.46 -1.97
N GLY A 78 -11.56 -5.87 -0.91
CA GLY A 78 -10.57 -6.93 -1.03
C GLY A 78 -10.00 -7.39 0.31
N VAL A 79 -9.05 -8.30 0.19
CA VAL A 79 -8.31 -8.87 1.31
C VAL A 79 -6.84 -8.90 0.96
N THR A 80 -6.00 -8.52 1.92
CA THR A 80 -4.55 -8.64 1.84
C THR A 80 -4.07 -9.64 2.87
N ASP A 81 -3.21 -10.56 2.45
CA ASP A 81 -2.43 -11.44 3.32
C ASP A 81 -1.01 -10.87 3.38
N TYR A 82 -0.64 -10.28 4.51
CA TYR A 82 0.69 -9.74 4.79
C TYR A 82 1.56 -10.81 5.42
N TRP A 83 2.79 -10.97 4.93
CA TRP A 83 3.83 -11.78 5.58
C TRP A 83 5.15 -11.00 5.66
N PHE A 84 5.57 -10.71 6.88
CA PHE A 84 6.77 -9.92 7.20
C PHE A 84 8.03 -10.76 7.38
N SER A 85 8.14 -11.88 6.68
CA SER A 85 9.31 -12.78 6.71
C SER A 85 9.69 -13.31 8.10
N GLU A 86 8.76 -13.32 9.03
CA GLU A 86 8.91 -13.97 10.32
C GLU A 86 8.38 -15.40 10.24
N GLY A 87 9.16 -16.37 10.69
CA GLY A 87 8.78 -17.79 10.60
C GLY A 87 8.75 -18.34 9.17
N THR A 88 8.01 -19.45 8.97
CA THR A 88 7.84 -20.07 7.67
C THR A 88 6.58 -19.56 6.97
N TYR A 89 6.68 -19.22 5.68
CA TYR A 89 5.57 -18.70 4.89
C TYR A 89 4.29 -19.55 4.96
N PHE A 90 4.40 -20.87 4.86
CA PHE A 90 3.23 -21.78 4.87
C PHE A 90 2.67 -22.11 6.27
N GLN A 91 2.98 -21.29 7.28
CA GLN A 91 2.48 -21.51 8.63
C GLN A 91 1.16 -20.75 8.88
N TYR A 92 0.05 -21.29 8.40
CA TYR A 92 -1.29 -20.70 8.56
C TYR A 92 -2.06 -21.17 9.79
N HIS A 93 -1.41 -21.90 10.70
CA HIS A 93 -2.08 -22.43 11.88
C HIS A 93 -2.47 -21.30 12.85
N ALA A 94 -3.73 -21.28 13.29
CA ALA A 94 -4.22 -20.30 14.25
C ALA A 94 -3.30 -20.24 15.50
N HIS A 95 -3.02 -19.04 16.00
CA HIS A 95 -2.13 -18.73 17.13
C HIS A 95 -0.61 -18.99 16.89
N LYS A 96 -0.21 -19.45 15.70
CA LYS A 96 1.21 -19.65 15.35
C LYS A 96 1.60 -18.93 14.07
N THR A 97 0.63 -18.48 13.29
CA THR A 97 0.88 -17.75 12.06
C THR A 97 1.46 -16.38 12.34
N THR A 98 2.42 -15.97 11.53
CA THR A 98 2.94 -14.60 11.48
C THR A 98 2.24 -13.77 10.39
N HIS A 99 1.35 -14.38 9.61
CA HIS A 99 0.52 -13.68 8.65
C HIS A 99 -0.49 -12.75 9.33
N ILE A 100 -0.79 -11.64 8.65
CA ILE A 100 -1.87 -10.72 9.03
C ILE A 100 -2.83 -10.63 7.86
N TRP A 101 -4.11 -10.87 8.10
CA TRP A 101 -5.15 -10.67 7.07
C TRP A 101 -5.91 -9.39 7.33
N GLU A 102 -5.84 -8.49 6.35
CA GLU A 102 -6.54 -7.22 6.35
C GLU A 102 -7.64 -7.21 5.29
N GLY A 103 -8.86 -6.92 5.69
CA GLY A 103 -9.95 -6.61 4.78
C GLY A 103 -9.99 -5.12 4.51
N PHE A 104 -10.37 -4.73 3.29
CA PHE A 104 -10.58 -3.33 2.95
C PHE A 104 -11.82 -3.11 2.10
N ILE A 105 -12.38 -1.90 2.24
CA ILE A 105 -13.46 -1.38 1.41
C ILE A 105 -13.18 0.08 1.11
N GLY A 106 -13.38 0.49 -0.14
CA GLY A 106 -13.09 1.85 -0.57
C GLY A 106 -14.02 2.34 -1.67
N TYR A 107 -14.00 3.64 -1.87
CA TYR A 107 -14.66 4.30 -2.98
C TYR A 107 -13.82 5.45 -3.53
N ASP A 108 -13.67 5.47 -4.85
CA ASP A 108 -13.02 6.53 -5.60
C ASP A 108 -14.08 7.45 -6.25
N PHE A 109 -14.13 8.69 -5.79
CA PHE A 109 -15.00 9.76 -6.31
C PHE A 109 -14.39 10.49 -7.51
N GLY A 110 -13.17 10.12 -7.93
CA GLY A 110 -12.39 10.74 -8.98
C GLY A 110 -11.50 11.90 -8.51
N PHE A 111 -11.99 12.76 -7.64
CA PHE A 111 -11.22 13.86 -7.03
C PHE A 111 -10.71 13.53 -5.63
N LEU A 112 -11.27 12.53 -5.01
CA LEU A 112 -10.93 12.03 -3.68
C LEU A 112 -11.22 10.53 -3.64
N SER A 113 -10.38 9.76 -3.00
CA SER A 113 -10.67 8.37 -2.64
C SER A 113 -10.70 8.22 -1.12
N ALA A 114 -11.57 7.33 -0.64
CA ALA A 114 -11.69 7.00 0.77
C ALA A 114 -11.65 5.48 0.94
N THR A 115 -10.78 4.97 1.82
CA THR A 115 -10.64 3.53 2.04
C THR A 115 -10.51 3.22 3.53
N TRP A 116 -11.26 2.24 3.97
CA TRP A 116 -11.18 1.66 5.30
C TRP A 116 -10.52 0.30 5.24
N TYR A 117 -9.59 0.06 6.15
CA TYR A 117 -8.84 -1.18 6.32
C TYR A 117 -9.01 -1.71 7.72
N THR A 118 -9.08 -3.04 7.90
CA THR A 118 -9.14 -3.67 9.23
C THR A 118 -8.46 -5.03 9.21
N ASN A 119 -7.54 -5.26 10.13
CA ASN A 119 -6.95 -6.56 10.39
C ASN A 119 -7.99 -7.45 11.09
N PHE A 120 -8.46 -8.50 10.42
CA PHE A 120 -9.51 -9.36 10.96
C PHE A 120 -9.01 -10.74 11.43
N ALA A 121 -7.82 -11.15 10.99
CA ALA A 121 -7.23 -12.45 11.35
C ALA A 121 -5.70 -12.39 11.40
N GLY A 122 -5.08 -13.47 11.89
CA GLY A 122 -3.62 -13.61 11.94
C GLY A 122 -2.97 -12.90 13.14
N ASN A 123 -1.73 -12.47 12.97
CA ASN A 123 -0.88 -11.86 14.00
C ASN A 123 -1.10 -10.34 14.08
N ASP A 124 -2.31 -9.92 14.43
CA ASP A 124 -2.64 -8.51 14.60
C ASP A 124 -2.06 -7.93 15.90
N GLY A 125 -1.98 -6.60 15.96
CA GLY A 125 -1.63 -5.87 17.17
C GLY A 125 -2.62 -6.04 18.33
N LEU A 126 -2.21 -5.58 19.50
CA LEU A 126 -2.98 -5.67 20.74
C LEU A 126 -3.60 -4.30 21.10
N ASN A 127 -4.78 -4.36 21.71
CA ASN A 127 -5.45 -3.22 22.32
C ASN A 127 -5.02 -2.99 23.78
N GLY A 128 -5.67 -2.04 24.48
CA GLY A 128 -5.36 -1.71 25.86
C GLY A 128 -5.66 -2.78 26.92
N SER A 129 -6.27 -3.91 26.52
CA SER A 129 -6.60 -5.05 27.38
C SER A 129 -5.85 -6.31 26.93
N ASP A 130 -4.75 -6.17 26.19
CA ASP A 130 -3.92 -7.25 25.64
C ASP A 130 -4.70 -8.26 24.79
N LYS A 131 -5.77 -7.79 24.15
CA LYS A 131 -6.56 -8.55 23.19
C LYS A 131 -6.30 -8.05 21.77
N ARG A 132 -6.64 -8.88 20.76
CA ARG A 132 -6.59 -8.46 19.35
C ARG A 132 -7.22 -7.08 19.18
N ALA A 133 -6.48 -6.15 18.56
CA ALA A 133 -6.92 -4.77 18.39
C ALA A 133 -7.92 -4.61 17.25
N TYR A 134 -7.98 -5.55 16.31
CA TYR A 134 -8.61 -5.33 15.00
C TYR A 134 -8.09 -4.04 14.40
N SER A 135 -6.76 -3.95 14.32
CA SER A 135 -6.03 -2.76 13.89
C SER A 135 -6.62 -2.22 12.61
N SER A 136 -7.13 -0.99 12.68
CA SER A 136 -7.82 -0.38 11.54
C SER A 136 -7.15 0.91 11.14
N TYR A 137 -7.29 1.23 9.86
CA TYR A 137 -6.74 2.42 9.25
C TYR A 137 -7.74 2.98 8.26
N PHE A 138 -7.99 4.29 8.32
CA PHE A 138 -8.80 4.99 7.35
C PHE A 138 -7.94 5.96 6.57
N GLU A 139 -8.04 5.92 5.25
CA GLU A 139 -7.26 6.76 4.35
C GLU A 139 -8.15 7.60 3.46
N LEU A 140 -7.77 8.87 3.33
CA LEU A 140 -8.24 9.77 2.30
C LEU A 140 -7.08 10.14 1.39
N SER A 141 -7.26 10.02 0.07
CA SER A 141 -6.25 10.39 -0.93
C SER A 141 -6.87 11.24 -2.02
N ALA A 142 -6.20 12.35 -2.37
CA ALA A 142 -6.66 13.30 -3.38
C ALA A 142 -5.60 13.49 -4.47
N PRO A 143 -5.87 13.06 -5.72
CA PRO A 143 -5.01 13.34 -6.85
C PRO A 143 -5.25 14.76 -7.37
N PHE A 144 -4.18 15.45 -7.76
CA PHE A 144 -4.27 16.73 -8.46
C PHE A 144 -3.06 16.93 -9.38
N ARG A 145 -3.15 17.89 -10.29
CA ARG A 145 -2.06 18.22 -11.22
C ARG A 145 -1.61 19.66 -11.04
N LEU A 146 -0.32 19.84 -10.80
CA LEU A 146 0.29 21.15 -10.63
C LEU A 146 1.70 21.15 -11.25
N ALA A 147 2.06 22.22 -11.98
CA ALA A 147 3.37 22.43 -12.59
C ALA A 147 3.85 21.24 -13.46
N LYS A 148 2.94 20.62 -14.21
CA LYS A 148 3.18 19.45 -15.07
C LYS A 148 3.64 18.19 -14.31
N LEU A 149 3.37 18.14 -13.02
CA LEU A 149 3.55 16.98 -12.16
C LEU A 149 2.19 16.46 -11.73
N ASP A 150 2.11 15.14 -11.57
CA ASP A 150 0.97 14.48 -10.96
C ASP A 150 1.23 14.38 -9.45
N TRP A 151 0.31 14.95 -8.66
CA TRP A 151 0.42 15.00 -7.21
C TRP A 151 -0.61 14.09 -6.55
N MET A 152 -0.23 13.54 -5.41
CA MET A 152 -1.12 12.80 -4.52
C MET A 152 -0.93 13.31 -3.10
N GLY A 153 -2.00 13.86 -2.53
CA GLY A 153 -2.07 14.17 -1.11
C GLY A 153 -2.80 13.05 -0.37
N THR A 154 -2.28 12.59 0.76
CA THR A 154 -2.88 11.50 1.54
C THR A 154 -2.92 11.85 3.01
N VAL A 155 -4.05 11.56 3.66
CA VAL A 155 -4.21 11.63 5.12
C VAL A 155 -4.72 10.28 5.61
N GLY A 156 -4.07 9.75 6.65
CA GLY A 156 -4.44 8.49 7.26
C GLY A 156 -4.55 8.54 8.77
N ILE A 157 -5.58 7.91 9.28
CA ILE A 157 -5.89 7.87 10.71
C ILE A 157 -6.05 6.44 11.20
N VAL A 158 -5.67 6.22 12.44
CA VAL A 158 -5.93 5.01 13.22
C VAL A 158 -7.01 5.34 14.24
N PRO A 159 -8.18 4.69 14.21
CA PRO A 159 -9.34 5.13 14.98
C PRO A 159 -9.29 4.78 16.47
N TRP A 160 -8.42 3.85 16.89
CA TRP A 160 -8.30 3.40 18.28
C TRP A 160 -6.91 2.84 18.58
N ARG A 161 -6.68 2.54 19.85
CA ARG A 161 -5.42 1.97 20.33
C ARG A 161 -5.09 0.65 19.65
N THR A 162 -3.86 0.57 19.12
CA THR A 162 -3.26 -0.67 18.62
C THR A 162 -1.74 -0.62 18.65
N THR A 163 -1.12 -1.75 18.97
CA THR A 163 0.34 -1.87 18.91
C THR A 163 0.86 -1.93 17.49
N SER A 164 0.05 -2.33 16.48
CA SER A 164 0.45 -2.35 15.06
C SER A 164 0.85 -0.97 14.53
N TYR A 165 0.22 0.09 15.02
CA TYR A 165 0.54 1.47 14.64
C TYR A 165 1.21 2.27 15.77
N GLY A 166 1.45 1.65 16.93
CA GLY A 166 2.00 2.33 18.09
C GLY A 166 1.09 3.42 18.65
N THR A 167 -0.23 3.31 18.49
CA THR A 167 -1.20 4.30 18.92
C THR A 167 -1.83 3.94 20.26
N ASN A 168 -2.05 4.93 21.11
CA ASN A 168 -2.72 4.75 22.39
C ASN A 168 -4.21 5.08 22.35
N ASP A 169 -4.66 5.76 21.29
CA ASP A 169 -6.03 6.22 21.06
C ASP A 169 -6.18 6.59 19.59
N PHE A 170 -7.24 7.33 19.22
CA PHE A 170 -7.36 7.93 17.90
C PHE A 170 -6.13 8.75 17.55
N ALA A 171 -5.54 8.50 16.38
CA ALA A 171 -4.34 9.19 15.95
C ALA A 171 -4.29 9.39 14.43
N CYS A 172 -3.79 10.54 14.00
CA CYS A 172 -3.33 10.73 12.63
C CYS A 172 -1.90 10.18 12.52
N THR A 173 -1.71 9.13 11.73
CA THR A 173 -0.40 8.47 11.59
C THR A 173 0.26 8.76 10.25
N ASN A 174 -0.48 9.32 9.28
CA ASN A 174 0.04 9.58 7.96
C ASN A 174 -0.52 10.89 7.40
N VAL A 175 0.37 11.80 7.07
CA VAL A 175 0.08 12.97 6.22
C VAL A 175 1.18 13.03 5.17
N SER A 176 0.85 12.78 3.91
CA SER A 176 1.85 12.72 2.86
C SER A 176 1.47 13.52 1.63
N LEU A 177 2.50 13.97 0.93
CA LEU A 177 2.40 14.65 -0.34
C LEU A 177 3.47 14.09 -1.27
N ARG A 178 3.06 13.50 -2.40
CA ARG A 178 3.95 12.92 -3.41
C ARG A 178 3.75 13.59 -4.75
N ALA A 179 4.84 13.98 -5.39
CA ALA A 179 4.89 14.46 -6.76
C ALA A 179 5.51 13.41 -7.67
N THR A 180 4.89 13.15 -8.81
CA THR A 180 5.35 12.17 -9.80
C THR A 180 5.54 12.84 -11.14
N LYS A 181 6.67 12.55 -11.78
CA LYS A 181 6.96 12.91 -13.17
C LYS A 181 7.08 11.66 -14.01
N ASN A 182 6.23 11.53 -15.01
CA ASN A 182 6.30 10.45 -15.98
C ASN A 182 7.27 10.83 -17.11
N PHE A 183 8.38 10.09 -17.21
CA PHE A 183 9.31 10.22 -18.33
C PHE A 183 8.96 9.17 -19.39
N LEU A 184 8.95 9.60 -20.65
CA LEU A 184 8.76 8.72 -21.78
C LEU A 184 10.14 8.34 -22.37
N ILE A 185 10.53 7.08 -22.22
CA ILE A 185 11.81 6.55 -22.73
C ILE A 185 11.59 5.91 -24.09
N LYS A 186 12.39 6.30 -25.08
CA LYS A 186 12.33 5.83 -26.47
C LYS A 186 10.91 5.89 -27.07
N GLN A 187 10.10 6.89 -26.63
CA GLN A 187 8.70 7.06 -27.07
C GLN A 187 7.78 5.86 -26.82
N LYS A 188 8.19 4.92 -25.97
CA LYS A 188 7.46 3.68 -25.73
C LYS A 188 7.28 3.34 -24.25
N TYR A 189 8.29 3.56 -23.41
CA TYR A 189 8.26 3.12 -22.03
C TYR A 189 8.02 4.29 -21.08
N HIS A 190 7.03 4.19 -20.24
CA HIS A 190 6.79 5.13 -19.17
C HIS A 190 7.68 4.81 -17.97
N LEU A 191 8.41 5.81 -17.47
CA LEU A 191 9.24 5.72 -16.28
C LEU A 191 8.79 6.78 -15.28
N PRO A 192 7.86 6.46 -14.38
CA PRO A 192 7.49 7.34 -13.28
C PRO A 192 8.65 7.50 -12.29
N VAL A 193 9.05 8.75 -12.06
CA VAL A 193 9.99 9.13 -11.00
C VAL A 193 9.23 10.00 -10.02
N TYR A 194 9.35 9.72 -8.74
CA TYR A 194 8.60 10.44 -7.73
C TYR A 194 9.45 10.85 -6.53
N ALA A 195 9.00 11.91 -5.89
CA ALA A 195 9.50 12.35 -4.60
C ALA A 195 8.31 12.73 -3.70
N GLY A 196 8.43 12.48 -2.42
CA GLY A 196 7.38 12.76 -1.47
C GLY A 196 7.88 13.07 -0.08
N LEU A 197 7.06 13.79 0.66
CA LEU A 197 7.21 14.02 2.08
C LEU A 197 6.10 13.28 2.80
N THR A 198 6.44 12.58 3.87
CA THR A 198 5.49 11.93 4.76
C THR A 198 5.78 12.36 6.19
N SER A 199 4.73 12.78 6.89
CA SER A 199 4.76 13.04 8.33
C SER A 199 3.89 12.00 9.04
N ASN A 200 4.38 11.50 10.15
CA ASN A 200 3.57 10.79 11.12
C ASN A 200 3.36 11.68 12.35
N PRO A 201 2.23 12.42 12.46
CA PRO A 201 1.99 13.34 13.56
C PRO A 201 1.96 12.64 14.93
N CYS A 202 1.53 11.38 14.99
CA CYS A 202 1.46 10.61 16.23
C CYS A 202 2.86 10.34 16.82
N SER A 203 3.84 10.02 15.98
CA SER A 203 5.22 9.74 16.40
C SER A 203 6.16 10.95 16.27
N GLY A 204 5.70 12.06 15.68
CA GLY A 204 6.50 13.25 15.39
C GLY A 204 7.59 13.04 14.32
N LYS A 205 7.51 11.97 13.52
CA LYS A 205 8.51 11.63 12.51
C LYS A 205 8.17 12.23 11.16
N PHE A 206 9.23 12.55 10.39
CA PHE A 206 9.15 13.03 9.01
C PHE A 206 10.08 12.20 8.15
N TYR A 207 9.63 11.91 6.92
CA TYR A 207 10.37 11.13 5.95
C TYR A 207 10.35 11.83 4.60
N PHE A 208 11.49 11.81 3.91
CA PHE A 208 11.60 12.23 2.52
C PHE A 208 11.90 11.01 1.67
N VAL A 209 10.98 10.66 0.79
CA VAL A 209 11.09 9.45 -0.05
C VAL A 209 11.19 9.87 -1.50
N PHE A 210 12.11 9.26 -2.24
CA PHE A 210 12.13 9.30 -3.69
C PHE A 210 12.19 7.88 -4.25
N GLY A 211 11.67 7.71 -5.45
CA GLY A 211 11.63 6.40 -6.08
C GLY A 211 11.44 6.48 -7.57
N VAL A 212 11.68 5.33 -8.19
CA VAL A 212 11.49 5.09 -9.63
C VAL A 212 10.66 3.83 -9.77
N ALA A 213 9.56 3.92 -10.52
CA ALA A 213 8.70 2.78 -10.78
C ALA A 213 8.93 2.24 -12.19
N PHE A 214 8.95 0.93 -12.32
CA PHE A 214 8.99 0.21 -13.60
C PHE A 214 7.75 -0.65 -13.68
N SER A 215 6.97 -0.51 -14.74
CA SER A 215 5.81 -1.38 -14.96
C SER A 215 5.65 -1.73 -16.43
N LEU A 216 5.25 -2.96 -16.67
CA LEU A 216 4.80 -3.48 -17.95
C LEU A 216 3.37 -3.99 -17.74
N ASN A 217 2.42 -3.39 -18.44
CA ASN A 217 1.04 -3.84 -18.48
C ASN A 217 0.75 -4.41 -19.86
N THR A 218 -0.04 -5.47 -19.93
CA THR A 218 -0.38 -6.14 -21.20
C THR A 218 -1.44 -5.41 -22.02
N ASP A 219 -1.83 -4.21 -21.61
CA ASP A 219 -2.89 -3.41 -22.26
C ASP A 219 -2.40 -2.44 -23.34
N GLU A 220 -1.11 -2.50 -23.73
CA GLU A 220 -0.54 -1.71 -24.83
C GLU A 220 -0.38 -2.52 -26.12
#